data_c47dacc418f393c6fde26261559e8587
#
_entry.id   c47dacc418f393c6fde26261559e8587
#
_cell.length_a   1.000
_cell.length_b   1.000
_cell.length_c   1.000
_cell.angle_alpha   90.00
_cell.angle_beta   90.00
_cell.angle_gamma   90.00
#
_symmetry.space_group_name_H-M   'P 1'
#
loop_
_entity.id
_entity.type
_entity.pdbx_description
1 polymer ?
#
loop_
_entity_poly.entity_id
_entity_poly.type
_entity_poly.pdbx_seq_one_letter_code
_entity_poly.pdbx_strand_id
1 'polypeptide(L)'
;MNGQFHVPATGWLHALDMRVKLCMTLVAVVLCSVWGNWMFLAAMLVVMHVMLLTDHVPARHVGRLWAVLGPLCALVAVIMLLSMNPYGTGVLWQLGWWRVTSQTLMMCLVVVLRIADIVLALFLTLFTTSHADWVRGLTGLHLPLTAARRMARAVNVVPQWFAVFRERRLMRASRGAGGGFAAFGDTWAALRLRERRASVAALTRGAQMHTGSAKPTVMRPAHMRLADWLVLLIVVLVAAGVAAMVALGW
;
A
#
# COMPACT_ATOMS: atom_id res chain seq x y z
N MET A 1 -18.38 -2.37 -0.42
CA MET A 1 -17.01 -2.38 0.13
C MET A 1 -17.10 -1.87 1.56
N ASN A 2 -16.69 -2.65 2.54
CA ASN A 2 -16.90 -2.37 3.97
C ASN A 2 -15.95 -1.30 4.56
N GLY A 3 -15.51 -0.33 3.77
CA GLY A 3 -14.63 0.76 4.24
C GLY A 3 -13.28 0.32 4.83
N GLN A 4 -12.80 -0.87 4.47
CA GLN A 4 -11.50 -1.40 4.87
C GLN A 4 -10.77 -1.93 3.64
N PHE A 5 -9.44 -1.79 3.63
CA PHE A 5 -8.60 -2.42 2.60
C PHE A 5 -8.50 -3.93 2.78
N HIS A 6 -8.51 -4.38 4.03
CA HIS A 6 -8.36 -5.79 4.35
C HIS A 6 -9.41 -6.65 3.64
N VAL A 7 -8.94 -7.63 2.92
CA VAL A 7 -9.75 -8.66 2.25
C VAL A 7 -9.68 -9.92 3.12
N PRO A 8 -10.81 -10.39 3.68
CA PRO A 8 -10.79 -11.63 4.45
C PRO A 8 -10.46 -12.79 3.49
N ALA A 9 -9.31 -13.38 3.64
CA ALA A 9 -8.86 -14.57 2.96
C ALA A 9 -8.08 -15.47 3.92
N THR A 10 -7.91 -16.73 3.56
CA THR A 10 -7.29 -17.76 4.42
C THR A 10 -5.87 -18.11 3.96
N GLY A 11 -5.22 -17.22 3.24
CA GLY A 11 -3.89 -17.44 2.68
C GLY A 11 -2.78 -17.46 3.74
N TRP A 12 -1.63 -18.00 3.36
CA TRP A 12 -0.45 -18.09 4.21
C TRP A 12 0.08 -16.70 4.60
N LEU A 13 -0.04 -15.74 3.69
CA LEU A 13 0.39 -14.37 3.93
C LEU A 13 -0.49 -13.68 4.99
N HIS A 14 -1.81 -14.00 5.03
CA HIS A 14 -2.71 -13.52 6.09
C HIS A 14 -2.32 -14.03 7.47
N ALA A 15 -1.73 -15.22 7.55
CA ALA A 15 -1.31 -15.86 8.80
C ALA A 15 -0.02 -15.29 9.39
N LEU A 16 0.79 -14.57 8.59
CA LEU A 16 2.06 -13.97 9.03
C LEU A 16 1.83 -12.77 9.97
N ASP A 17 2.78 -12.59 10.90
CA ASP A 17 2.79 -11.42 11.78
C ASP A 17 2.97 -10.12 10.98
N MET A 18 2.27 -9.08 11.43
CA MET A 18 2.31 -7.75 10.81
C MET A 18 3.73 -7.16 10.72
N ARG A 19 4.59 -7.44 11.70
CA ARG A 19 5.97 -6.95 11.74
C ARG A 19 6.77 -7.50 10.56
N VAL A 20 6.60 -8.79 10.26
CA VAL A 20 7.26 -9.46 9.13
C VAL A 20 6.77 -8.87 7.81
N LYS A 21 5.47 -8.65 7.67
CA LYS A 21 4.89 -8.00 6.49
C LYS A 21 5.43 -6.59 6.27
N LEU A 22 5.56 -5.80 7.34
CA LEU A 22 6.17 -4.47 7.26
C LEU A 22 7.64 -4.55 6.82
N CYS A 23 8.40 -5.48 7.39
CA CYS A 23 9.78 -5.71 6.99
C CYS A 23 9.88 -6.10 5.51
N MET A 24 9.05 -7.06 5.05
CA MET A 24 8.98 -7.46 3.64
C MET A 24 8.68 -6.28 2.72
N THR A 25 7.68 -5.48 3.08
CA THR A 25 7.29 -4.31 2.28
C THR A 25 8.41 -3.29 2.23
N LEU A 26 9.04 -2.99 3.37
CA LEU A 26 10.13 -2.03 3.44
C LEU A 26 11.34 -2.50 2.61
N VAL A 27 11.72 -3.76 2.75
CA VAL A 27 12.81 -4.37 1.97
C VAL A 27 12.47 -4.32 0.47
N ALA A 28 11.25 -4.70 0.07
CA ALA A 28 10.83 -4.65 -1.32
C ALA A 28 10.89 -3.22 -1.88
N VAL A 29 10.41 -2.22 -1.14
CA VAL A 29 10.47 -0.81 -1.54
C VAL A 29 11.92 -0.34 -1.68
N VAL A 30 12.80 -0.68 -0.74
CA VAL A 30 14.22 -0.33 -0.79
C VAL A 30 14.89 -0.98 -1.99
N LEU A 31 14.70 -2.28 -2.20
CA LEU A 31 15.28 -3.03 -3.32
C LEU A 31 14.83 -2.45 -4.68
N CYS A 32 13.54 -2.21 -4.85
CA CYS A 32 13.01 -1.59 -6.07
C CYS A 32 13.50 -0.14 -6.27
N SER A 33 13.83 0.58 -5.20
CA SER A 33 14.34 1.95 -5.29
C SER A 33 15.81 2.01 -5.65
N VAL A 34 16.62 1.11 -5.11
CA VAL A 34 18.08 1.09 -5.30
C VAL A 34 18.46 0.46 -6.64
N TRP A 35 17.84 -0.64 -6.99
CA TRP A 35 18.20 -1.38 -8.20
C TRP A 35 17.36 -0.96 -9.40
N GLY A 36 18.04 -0.53 -10.48
CA GLY A 36 17.43 -0.04 -11.70
C GLY A 36 17.35 -1.07 -12.83
N ASN A 37 17.66 -2.35 -12.60
CA ASN A 37 17.60 -3.37 -13.63
C ASN A 37 16.14 -3.74 -13.93
N TRP A 38 15.72 -3.59 -15.19
CA TRP A 38 14.36 -3.85 -15.61
C TRP A 38 13.94 -5.33 -15.46
N MET A 39 14.90 -6.27 -15.64
CA MET A 39 14.61 -7.70 -15.45
C MET A 39 14.28 -8.03 -14.01
N PHE A 40 15.02 -7.43 -13.07
CA PHE A 40 14.76 -7.60 -11.64
C PHE A 40 13.39 -7.03 -11.25
N LEU A 41 13.07 -5.81 -11.70
CA LEU A 41 11.78 -5.20 -11.43
C LEU A 41 10.62 -6.02 -12.04
N ALA A 42 10.77 -6.50 -13.27
CA ALA A 42 9.78 -7.38 -13.89
C ALA A 42 9.60 -8.70 -13.12
N ALA A 43 10.70 -9.32 -12.67
CA ALA A 43 10.63 -10.51 -11.83
C ALA A 43 9.95 -10.23 -10.49
N MET A 44 10.24 -9.09 -9.85
CA MET A 44 9.63 -8.67 -8.60
C MET A 44 8.13 -8.44 -8.74
N LEU A 45 7.71 -7.81 -9.85
CA LEU A 45 6.30 -7.64 -10.20
C LEU A 45 5.58 -8.99 -10.30
N VAL A 46 6.18 -9.95 -10.98
CA VAL A 46 5.62 -11.32 -11.13
C VAL A 46 5.52 -12.00 -9.76
N VAL A 47 6.56 -11.94 -8.95
CA VAL A 47 6.57 -12.53 -7.59
C VAL A 47 5.45 -11.95 -6.74
N MET A 48 5.25 -10.63 -6.76
CA MET A 48 4.17 -9.99 -6.00
C MET A 48 2.78 -10.41 -6.50
N HIS A 49 2.59 -10.58 -7.82
CA HIS A 49 1.33 -11.11 -8.37
C HIS A 49 1.10 -12.56 -7.96
N VAL A 50 2.12 -13.40 -8.01
CA VAL A 50 2.04 -14.79 -7.55
C VAL A 50 1.68 -14.83 -6.06
N MET A 51 2.27 -13.97 -5.22
CA MET A 51 1.91 -13.86 -3.81
C MET A 51 0.43 -13.50 -3.61
N LEU A 52 -0.10 -12.54 -4.40
CA LEU A 52 -1.52 -12.18 -4.33
C LEU A 52 -2.44 -13.33 -4.77
N LEU A 53 -2.04 -14.10 -5.79
CA LEU A 53 -2.81 -15.24 -6.28
C LEU A 53 -2.79 -16.41 -5.28
N THR A 54 -1.63 -16.74 -4.72
CA THR A 54 -1.47 -17.82 -3.73
C THR A 54 -2.19 -17.51 -2.43
N ASP A 55 -2.34 -16.24 -2.10
CA ASP A 55 -3.07 -15.79 -0.92
C ASP A 55 -4.60 -15.67 -1.15
N HIS A 56 -5.09 -16.15 -2.29
CA HIS A 56 -6.51 -16.18 -2.66
C HIS A 56 -7.20 -14.81 -2.62
N VAL A 57 -6.45 -13.74 -2.87
CA VAL A 57 -7.02 -12.39 -3.00
C VAL A 57 -7.89 -12.34 -4.25
N PRO A 58 -9.19 -11.98 -4.16
CA PRO A 58 -10.06 -11.98 -5.32
C PRO A 58 -9.53 -11.05 -6.44
N ALA A 59 -9.43 -11.58 -7.65
CA ALA A 59 -8.90 -10.87 -8.83
C ALA A 59 -9.56 -9.50 -9.07
N ARG A 60 -10.83 -9.34 -8.65
CA ARG A 60 -11.54 -8.06 -8.70
C ARG A 60 -10.87 -6.93 -7.90
N HIS A 61 -10.14 -7.24 -6.82
CA HIS A 61 -9.43 -6.23 -6.03
C HIS A 61 -8.13 -5.85 -6.72
N VAL A 62 -7.41 -6.83 -7.25
CA VAL A 62 -6.21 -6.62 -8.07
C VAL A 62 -6.56 -5.85 -9.35
N GLY A 63 -7.64 -6.22 -10.03
CA GLY A 63 -8.13 -5.48 -11.21
C GLY A 63 -8.52 -4.03 -10.92
N ARG A 64 -9.11 -3.75 -9.76
CA ARG A 64 -9.38 -2.36 -9.34
C ARG A 64 -8.12 -1.57 -9.02
N LEU A 65 -7.12 -2.22 -8.43
CA LEU A 65 -5.81 -1.61 -8.22
C LEU A 65 -5.21 -1.20 -9.56
N TRP A 66 -5.18 -2.11 -10.54
CA TRP A 66 -4.67 -1.83 -11.87
C TRP A 66 -5.51 -0.81 -12.66
N ALA A 67 -6.82 -0.75 -12.42
CA ALA A 67 -7.68 0.27 -13.01
C ALA A 67 -7.33 1.70 -12.56
N VAL A 68 -6.68 1.85 -11.40
CA VAL A 68 -6.18 3.15 -10.91
C VAL A 68 -4.70 3.31 -11.23
N LEU A 69 -3.91 2.27 -11.02
CA LEU A 69 -2.46 2.29 -11.21
C LEU A 69 -2.09 2.36 -12.69
N GLY A 70 -2.80 1.65 -13.56
CA GLY A 70 -2.53 1.62 -15.00
C GLY A 70 -2.57 3.01 -15.65
N PRO A 71 -3.65 3.79 -15.49
CA PRO A 71 -3.71 5.16 -15.99
C PRO A 71 -2.64 6.07 -15.38
N LEU A 72 -2.30 5.88 -14.10
CA LEU A 72 -1.22 6.63 -13.45
C LEU A 72 0.14 6.31 -14.07
N CYS A 73 0.43 5.03 -14.26
CA CYS A 73 1.65 4.58 -14.94
C CYS A 73 1.71 5.09 -16.38
N ALA A 74 0.60 5.03 -17.10
CA ALA A 74 0.51 5.57 -18.47
C ALA A 74 0.76 7.09 -18.50
N LEU A 75 0.18 7.83 -17.55
CA LEU A 75 0.41 9.27 -17.43
C LEU A 75 1.89 9.58 -17.17
N VAL A 76 2.53 8.88 -16.23
CA VAL A 76 3.95 9.04 -15.94
C VAL A 76 4.80 8.71 -17.16
N ALA A 77 4.47 7.62 -17.86
CA ALA A 77 5.16 7.24 -19.10
C ALA A 77 5.06 8.35 -20.16
N VAL A 78 3.88 8.89 -20.38
CA VAL A 78 3.66 9.99 -21.33
C VAL A 78 4.45 11.24 -20.92
N ILE A 79 4.41 11.64 -19.65
CA ILE A 79 5.17 12.79 -19.15
C ILE A 79 6.67 12.57 -19.36
N MET A 80 7.18 11.37 -19.05
CA MET A 80 8.60 11.06 -19.25
C MET A 80 9.00 11.10 -20.71
N LEU A 81 8.19 10.52 -21.61
CA LEU A 81 8.43 10.55 -23.05
C LEU A 81 8.41 11.97 -23.63
N LEU A 82 7.58 12.84 -23.06
CA LEU A 82 7.50 14.26 -23.49
C LEU A 82 8.61 15.12 -22.91
N SER A 83 9.04 14.85 -21.66
CA SER A 83 10.02 15.68 -20.94
C SER A 83 11.47 15.31 -21.23
N MET A 84 11.74 14.05 -21.50
CA MET A 84 13.10 13.59 -21.79
C MET A 84 13.43 13.86 -23.25
N ASN A 85 14.19 14.93 -23.49
CA ASN A 85 14.83 15.18 -24.77
C ASN A 85 16.20 14.47 -24.77
N PRO A 86 16.35 13.28 -25.39
CA PRO A 86 17.52 12.45 -25.16
C PRO A 86 18.71 12.93 -26.00
N TYR A 87 19.79 13.17 -25.33
CA TYR A 87 21.12 13.15 -25.91
C TYR A 87 21.56 11.67 -26.03
N GLY A 88 21.23 11.00 -27.11
CA GLY A 88 21.58 9.59 -27.25
C GLY A 88 21.59 9.11 -28.70
N THR A 89 22.45 8.14 -28.97
CA THR A 89 22.55 7.37 -30.22
C THR A 89 21.45 6.31 -30.23
N GLY A 90 20.63 6.26 -31.26
CA GLY A 90 19.57 5.24 -31.41
C GLY A 90 18.17 5.84 -31.42
N VAL A 91 17.94 6.82 -32.30
CA VAL A 91 16.61 7.40 -32.52
C VAL A 91 15.71 6.37 -33.15
N LEU A 92 14.66 5.95 -32.42
CA LEU A 92 13.63 5.02 -32.93
C LEU A 92 12.55 5.77 -33.70
N TRP A 93 12.19 6.95 -33.27
CA TRP A 93 11.19 7.78 -33.91
C TRP A 93 11.46 9.26 -33.67
N GLN A 94 11.28 10.08 -34.73
CA GLN A 94 11.47 11.52 -34.65
C GLN A 94 10.26 12.24 -35.26
N LEU A 95 9.65 13.10 -34.48
CA LEU A 95 8.57 13.99 -34.92
C LEU A 95 8.96 15.44 -34.65
N GLY A 96 9.52 16.10 -35.67
CA GLY A 96 10.01 17.45 -35.53
C GLY A 96 11.13 17.59 -34.51
N TRP A 97 10.90 18.36 -33.46
CA TRP A 97 11.84 18.56 -32.35
C TRP A 97 11.82 17.44 -31.31
N TRP A 98 10.86 16.55 -31.37
CA TRP A 98 10.67 15.44 -30.43
C TRP A 98 11.29 14.15 -30.95
N ARG A 99 12.18 13.57 -30.15
CA ARG A 99 12.90 12.33 -30.49
C ARG A 99 12.70 11.30 -29.41
N VAL A 100 12.30 10.11 -29.79
CA VAL A 100 12.21 8.95 -28.90
C VAL A 100 13.37 8.01 -29.19
N THR A 101 14.21 7.80 -28.16
CA THR A 101 15.33 6.85 -28.26
C THR A 101 15.04 5.56 -27.50
N SER A 102 15.75 4.49 -27.83
CA SER A 102 15.69 3.22 -27.10
C SER A 102 16.02 3.40 -25.62
N GLN A 103 16.92 4.30 -25.30
CA GLN A 103 17.35 4.62 -23.94
C GLN A 103 16.22 5.29 -23.13
N THR A 104 15.48 6.21 -23.75
CA THR A 104 14.31 6.84 -23.13
C THR A 104 13.20 5.81 -22.83
N LEU A 105 12.96 4.88 -23.76
CA LEU A 105 11.99 3.81 -23.53
C LEU A 105 12.40 2.88 -22.39
N MET A 106 13.67 2.51 -22.30
CA MET A 106 14.19 1.70 -21.19
C MET A 106 14.06 2.41 -19.85
N MET A 107 14.42 3.70 -19.77
CA MET A 107 14.26 4.50 -18.56
C MET A 107 12.78 4.61 -18.17
N CYS A 108 11.90 4.86 -19.12
CA CYS A 108 10.46 4.91 -18.92
C CYS A 108 9.93 3.57 -18.36
N LEU A 109 10.33 2.45 -18.96
CA LEU A 109 9.96 1.10 -18.50
C LEU A 109 10.40 0.86 -17.05
N VAL A 110 11.65 1.18 -16.72
CA VAL A 110 12.19 1.03 -15.36
C VAL A 110 11.40 1.85 -14.34
N VAL A 111 11.07 3.10 -14.66
CA VAL A 111 10.32 3.97 -13.74
C VAL A 111 8.89 3.48 -13.56
N VAL A 112 8.22 3.06 -14.63
CA VAL A 112 6.86 2.51 -14.58
C VAL A 112 6.81 1.22 -13.76
N LEU A 113 7.73 0.29 -14.00
CA LEU A 113 7.86 -0.95 -13.23
C LEU A 113 8.13 -0.65 -11.75
N ARG A 114 9.05 0.27 -11.45
CA ARG A 114 9.37 0.69 -10.09
C ARG A 114 8.15 1.22 -9.34
N ILE A 115 7.37 2.10 -9.97
CA ILE A 115 6.15 2.63 -9.37
C ILE A 115 5.14 1.50 -9.14
N ALA A 116 4.97 0.61 -10.11
CA ALA A 116 4.06 -0.52 -10.00
C ALA A 116 4.45 -1.45 -8.84
N ASP A 117 5.73 -1.80 -8.71
CA ASP A 117 6.25 -2.66 -7.66
C ASP A 117 6.06 -2.06 -6.26
N ILE A 118 6.44 -0.78 -6.09
CA ILE A 118 6.28 -0.09 -4.80
C ILE A 118 4.81 -0.04 -4.38
N VAL A 119 3.93 0.33 -5.30
CA VAL A 119 2.49 0.40 -5.01
C VAL A 119 1.94 -1.00 -4.72
N LEU A 120 2.34 -2.01 -5.49
CA LEU A 120 1.88 -3.39 -5.29
C LEU A 120 2.35 -3.94 -3.93
N ALA A 121 3.60 -3.69 -3.53
CA ALA A 121 4.15 -4.08 -2.23
C ALA A 121 3.34 -3.47 -1.07
N LEU A 122 3.02 -2.18 -1.17
CA LEU A 122 2.18 -1.50 -0.18
C LEU A 122 0.77 -2.10 -0.12
N PHE A 123 0.13 -2.32 -1.27
CA PHE A 123 -1.21 -2.89 -1.31
C PHE A 123 -1.26 -4.35 -0.87
N LEU A 124 -0.22 -5.14 -1.12
CA LEU A 124 -0.08 -6.50 -0.60
C LEU A 124 -0.23 -6.50 0.93
N THR A 125 0.50 -5.64 1.61
CA THR A 125 0.43 -5.48 3.08
C THR A 125 -0.94 -4.96 3.53
N LEU A 126 -1.52 -4.00 2.81
CA LEU A 126 -2.83 -3.43 3.13
C LEU A 126 -3.98 -4.45 2.97
N PHE A 127 -3.94 -5.29 1.94
CA PHE A 127 -4.97 -6.29 1.69
C PHE A 127 -4.90 -7.46 2.67
N THR A 128 -3.69 -7.84 3.10
CA THR A 128 -3.46 -9.01 3.94
C THR A 128 -3.48 -8.71 5.44
N THR A 129 -3.53 -7.45 5.85
CA THR A 129 -3.42 -7.06 7.26
C THR A 129 -4.70 -6.43 7.78
N SER A 130 -5.29 -7.03 8.82
CA SER A 130 -6.48 -6.49 9.46
C SER A 130 -6.16 -5.27 10.35
N HIS A 131 -7.17 -4.44 10.64
CA HIS A 131 -7.00 -3.31 11.57
C HIS A 131 -6.46 -3.75 12.95
N ALA A 132 -6.92 -4.91 13.44
CA ALA A 132 -6.47 -5.44 14.73
C ALA A 132 -4.99 -5.88 14.67
N ASP A 133 -4.54 -6.43 13.55
CA ASP A 133 -3.15 -6.85 13.36
C ASP A 133 -2.22 -5.64 13.23
N TRP A 134 -2.68 -4.55 12.58
CA TRP A 134 -1.98 -3.28 12.58
C TRP A 134 -1.71 -2.79 14.00
N VAL A 135 -2.74 -2.74 14.85
CA VAL A 135 -2.57 -2.29 16.25
C VAL A 135 -1.63 -3.23 17.00
N ARG A 136 -1.79 -4.56 16.85
CA ARG A 136 -0.93 -5.56 17.53
C ARG A 136 0.52 -5.47 17.07
N GLY A 137 0.78 -5.43 15.78
CA GLY A 137 2.13 -5.34 15.22
C GLY A 137 2.85 -4.07 15.67
N LEU A 138 2.17 -2.92 15.60
CA LEU A 138 2.73 -1.63 16.01
C LEU A 138 3.00 -1.57 17.54
N THR A 139 2.10 -2.09 18.36
CA THR A 139 2.35 -2.17 19.82
C THR A 139 3.50 -3.13 20.13
N GLY A 140 3.64 -4.17 19.33
CA GLY A 140 4.77 -5.08 19.44
C GLY A 140 6.11 -4.49 18.99
N LEU A 141 6.13 -3.38 18.25
CA LEU A 141 7.30 -2.56 17.96
C LEU A 141 7.55 -1.49 19.06
N HIS A 142 6.99 -1.69 20.25
CA HIS A 142 7.09 -0.77 21.40
C HIS A 142 6.44 0.59 21.20
N LEU A 143 5.57 0.75 20.20
CA LEU A 143 4.78 1.96 20.03
C LEU A 143 3.66 2.03 21.09
N PRO A 144 3.41 3.20 21.69
CA PRO A 144 2.32 3.36 22.64
C PRO A 144 0.97 3.05 21.97
N LEU A 145 0.07 2.39 22.69
CA LEU A 145 -1.22 1.91 22.18
C LEU A 145 -2.04 3.01 21.50
N THR A 146 -1.95 4.24 21.99
CA THR A 146 -2.63 5.41 21.42
C THR A 146 -2.10 5.76 20.03
N ALA A 147 -0.78 5.73 19.85
CA ALA A 147 -0.13 5.95 18.56
C ALA A 147 -0.44 4.81 17.58
N ALA A 148 -0.32 3.56 18.03
CA ALA A 148 -0.64 2.38 17.21
C ALA A 148 -2.09 2.42 16.70
N ARG A 149 -3.05 2.78 17.55
CA ARG A 149 -4.46 2.94 17.17
C ARG A 149 -4.68 4.10 16.19
N ARG A 150 -3.94 5.21 16.32
CA ARG A 150 -4.01 6.35 15.38
C ARG A 150 -3.48 5.95 14.02
N MET A 151 -2.33 5.28 13.97
CA MET A 151 -1.73 4.81 12.71
C MET A 151 -2.61 3.77 12.02
N ALA A 152 -3.12 2.78 12.74
CA ALA A 152 -4.03 1.78 12.20
C ALA A 152 -5.33 2.39 11.66
N ARG A 153 -5.82 3.47 12.26
CA ARG A 153 -6.95 4.25 11.73
C ARG A 153 -6.57 5.01 10.47
N ALA A 154 -5.40 5.68 10.46
CA ALA A 154 -4.94 6.44 9.31
C ALA A 154 -4.85 5.59 8.04
N VAL A 155 -4.35 4.36 8.15
CA VAL A 155 -4.31 3.39 7.04
C VAL A 155 -5.70 3.15 6.43
N ASN A 156 -6.74 3.10 7.25
CA ASN A 156 -8.11 2.81 6.80
C ASN A 156 -8.94 4.07 6.49
N VAL A 157 -8.38 5.27 6.62
CA VAL A 157 -9.10 6.53 6.30
C VAL A 157 -9.47 6.58 4.83
N VAL A 158 -8.56 6.21 3.93
CA VAL A 158 -8.77 6.30 2.48
C VAL A 158 -9.96 5.46 2.01
N PRO A 159 -10.05 4.15 2.30
CA PRO A 159 -11.21 3.35 1.87
C PRO A 159 -12.51 3.78 2.56
N GLN A 160 -12.45 4.24 3.80
CA GLN A 160 -13.62 4.79 4.50
C GLN A 160 -14.09 6.08 3.84
N TRP A 161 -13.17 6.94 3.43
CA TRP A 161 -13.50 8.17 2.71
C TRP A 161 -14.23 7.87 1.41
N PHE A 162 -13.72 6.96 0.59
CA PHE A 162 -14.38 6.56 -0.66
C PHE A 162 -15.77 5.95 -0.42
N ALA A 163 -15.93 5.14 0.62
CA ALA A 163 -17.22 4.54 0.97
C ALA A 163 -18.25 5.63 1.34
N VAL A 164 -17.86 6.57 2.21
CA VAL A 164 -18.73 7.68 2.63
C VAL A 164 -18.99 8.66 1.47
N PHE A 165 -17.99 8.95 0.65
CA PHE A 165 -18.15 9.80 -0.52
C PHE A 165 -19.20 9.25 -1.50
N ARG A 166 -19.12 7.94 -1.79
CA ARG A 166 -20.10 7.28 -2.64
C ARG A 166 -21.51 7.34 -2.05
N GLU A 167 -21.64 7.11 -0.75
CA GLU A 167 -22.92 7.21 -0.03
C GLU A 167 -23.49 8.64 -0.13
N ARG A 168 -22.67 9.66 0.13
CA ARG A 168 -23.08 11.06 0.06
C ARG A 168 -23.45 11.49 -1.35
N ARG A 169 -22.69 11.04 -2.35
CA ARG A 169 -23.01 11.31 -3.76
C ARG A 169 -24.36 10.72 -4.15
N LEU A 170 -24.66 9.50 -3.74
CA LEU A 170 -25.96 8.87 -4.00
C LEU A 170 -27.11 9.59 -3.29
N MET A 171 -26.92 9.98 -2.02
CA MET A 171 -27.92 10.76 -1.28
C MET A 171 -28.19 12.13 -1.91
N ARG A 172 -27.19 12.79 -2.48
CA ARG A 172 -27.37 14.05 -3.21
C ARG A 172 -28.10 13.85 -4.53
N ALA A 173 -27.74 12.81 -5.26
CA ALA A 173 -28.40 12.48 -6.52
C ALA A 173 -29.90 12.20 -6.31
N SER A 174 -30.26 11.49 -5.23
CA SER A 174 -31.67 11.23 -4.90
C SER A 174 -32.48 12.49 -4.52
N ARG A 175 -31.78 13.55 -4.09
CA ARG A 175 -32.40 14.86 -3.76
C ARG A 175 -32.37 15.87 -4.92
N GLY A 176 -31.94 15.45 -6.11
CA GLY A 176 -31.79 16.35 -7.27
C GLY A 176 -30.66 17.38 -7.11
N ALA A 177 -29.85 17.31 -6.05
CA ALA A 177 -28.76 18.22 -5.81
C ALA A 177 -27.50 17.74 -6.55
N GLY A 178 -27.16 18.40 -7.66
CA GLY A 178 -25.93 18.13 -8.41
C GLY A 178 -24.67 18.59 -7.67
N GLY A 179 -23.51 18.16 -8.14
CA GLY A 179 -22.20 18.67 -7.75
C GLY A 179 -21.32 17.69 -6.96
N GLY A 180 -20.32 17.13 -7.65
CA GLY A 180 -19.32 16.24 -7.04
C GLY A 180 -18.47 16.95 -5.98
N PHE A 181 -18.17 18.24 -6.15
CA PHE A 181 -17.39 19.03 -5.20
C PHE A 181 -18.10 19.23 -3.84
N ALA A 182 -19.41 19.48 -3.87
CA ALA A 182 -20.17 19.64 -2.64
C ALA A 182 -20.28 18.32 -1.84
N ALA A 183 -20.31 17.16 -2.52
CA ALA A 183 -20.23 15.85 -1.88
C ALA A 183 -18.89 15.64 -1.14
N PHE A 184 -17.82 16.29 -1.59
CA PHE A 184 -16.51 16.22 -0.93
C PHE A 184 -16.56 16.87 0.48
N GLY A 185 -17.12 18.09 0.58
CA GLY A 185 -17.30 18.77 1.86
C GLY A 185 -18.18 17.99 2.85
N ASP A 186 -19.31 17.46 2.35
CA ASP A 186 -20.23 16.63 3.13
C ASP A 186 -19.55 15.35 3.65
N THR A 187 -18.68 14.74 2.83
CA THR A 187 -17.92 13.54 3.20
C THR A 187 -16.97 13.86 4.33
N TRP A 188 -16.25 14.97 4.24
CA TRP A 188 -15.32 15.39 5.27
C TRP A 188 -16.02 15.69 6.60
N ALA A 189 -17.14 16.41 6.57
CA ALA A 189 -17.97 16.68 7.73
C ALA A 189 -18.52 15.39 8.36
N ALA A 190 -18.97 14.45 7.54
CA ALA A 190 -19.48 13.16 8.01
C ALA A 190 -18.40 12.30 8.68
N LEU A 191 -17.18 12.27 8.14
CA LEU A 191 -16.06 11.56 8.75
C LEU A 191 -15.67 12.18 10.09
N ARG A 192 -15.56 13.50 10.17
CA ARG A 192 -15.31 14.20 11.45
C ARG A 192 -16.37 13.89 12.50
N LEU A 193 -17.63 13.85 12.10
CA LEU A 193 -18.73 13.52 13.00
C LEU A 193 -18.66 12.07 13.48
N ARG A 194 -18.31 11.12 12.59
CA ARG A 194 -18.08 9.71 12.95
C ARG A 194 -16.93 9.56 13.96
N GLU A 195 -15.82 10.27 13.74
CA GLU A 195 -14.69 10.25 14.67
C GLU A 195 -15.06 10.83 16.05
N ARG A 196 -15.77 11.97 16.09
CA ARG A 196 -16.26 12.53 17.36
C ARG A 196 -17.18 11.56 18.09
N ARG A 197 -18.13 10.93 17.40
CA ARG A 197 -19.00 9.92 17.99
C ARG A 197 -18.23 8.71 18.50
N ALA A 198 -17.24 8.24 17.75
CA ALA A 198 -16.39 7.13 18.17
C ALA A 198 -15.53 7.50 19.39
N SER A 199 -15.03 8.74 19.48
CA SER A 199 -14.26 9.19 20.64
C SER A 199 -15.14 9.33 21.90
N VAL A 200 -16.34 9.88 21.77
CA VAL A 200 -17.30 9.93 22.88
C VAL A 200 -17.69 8.53 23.34
N ALA A 201 -18.01 7.63 22.42
CA ALA A 201 -18.32 6.24 22.75
C ALA A 201 -17.12 5.49 23.38
N ALA A 202 -15.89 5.85 23.04
CA ALA A 202 -14.70 5.30 23.69
C ALA A 202 -14.55 5.86 25.13
N LEU A 203 -14.83 7.14 25.34
CA LEU A 203 -14.83 7.76 26.67
C LEU A 203 -15.87 7.14 27.59
N THR A 204 -17.10 6.95 27.11
CA THR A 204 -18.18 6.33 27.91
C THR A 204 -17.88 4.87 28.27
N ARG A 205 -17.05 4.18 27.46
CA ARG A 205 -16.56 2.81 27.75
C ARG A 205 -15.30 2.78 28.61
N GLY A 206 -14.87 3.91 29.17
CA GLY A 206 -13.68 3.99 30.02
C GLY A 206 -12.34 3.84 29.30
N ALA A 207 -12.29 3.97 27.97
CA ALA A 207 -11.07 3.78 27.19
C ALA A 207 -9.93 4.77 27.54
N GLN A 208 -10.22 5.86 28.26
CA GLN A 208 -9.24 6.83 28.75
C GLN A 208 -9.07 6.82 30.27
N MET A 209 -9.83 6.02 31.01
CA MET A 209 -9.68 5.89 32.46
C MET A 209 -8.49 4.99 32.86
N HIS A 210 -7.38 5.09 32.14
CA HIS A 210 -6.14 4.47 32.54
C HIS A 210 -5.41 5.39 33.54
N THR A 211 -6.06 5.68 34.66
CA THR A 211 -5.47 6.38 35.80
C THR A 211 -4.81 5.41 36.79
N GLY A 212 -4.20 4.36 36.30
CA GLY A 212 -3.54 3.37 37.12
C GLY A 212 -2.52 2.53 36.36
N SER A 213 -1.70 1.81 37.07
CA SER A 213 -0.67 0.89 36.59
C SER A 213 -1.21 -0.34 35.83
N ALA A 214 -2.51 -0.45 35.64
CA ALA A 214 -3.13 -1.55 34.92
C ALA A 214 -2.82 -1.48 33.42
N LYS A 215 -1.97 -2.38 32.95
CA LYS A 215 -1.70 -2.56 31.52
C LYS A 215 -2.95 -3.09 30.83
N PRO A 216 -3.32 -2.56 29.63
CA PRO A 216 -4.45 -3.07 28.89
C PRO A 216 -4.26 -4.56 28.61
N THR A 217 -5.26 -5.38 28.92
CA THR A 217 -5.26 -6.81 28.63
C THR A 217 -5.28 -7.03 27.12
N VAL A 218 -4.28 -7.73 26.60
CA VAL A 218 -4.19 -8.12 25.20
C VAL A 218 -4.79 -9.52 25.07
N MET A 219 -5.98 -9.65 24.46
CA MET A 219 -6.64 -10.95 24.28
C MET A 219 -5.83 -11.93 23.42
N ARG A 220 -5.02 -11.44 22.51
CA ARG A 220 -4.13 -12.25 21.66
C ARG A 220 -2.78 -11.56 21.58
N PRO A 221 -1.79 -11.97 22.35
CA PRO A 221 -0.42 -11.45 22.24
C PRO A 221 0.14 -11.76 20.85
N ALA A 222 0.95 -10.85 20.32
CA ALA A 222 1.68 -11.09 19.07
C ALA A 222 2.83 -12.07 19.36
N HIS A 223 2.65 -13.32 18.95
CA HIS A 223 3.71 -14.32 18.99
C HIS A 223 4.22 -14.56 17.58
N MET A 224 5.50 -14.41 17.36
CA MET A 224 6.16 -14.80 16.12
C MET A 224 6.20 -16.33 16.04
N ARG A 225 5.69 -16.89 14.96
CA ARG A 225 5.76 -18.32 14.65
C ARG A 225 7.09 -18.65 13.96
N LEU A 226 7.46 -19.91 13.91
CA LEU A 226 8.63 -20.36 13.13
C LEU A 226 8.56 -19.92 11.67
N ALA A 227 7.36 -19.95 11.08
CA ALA A 227 7.13 -19.46 9.72
C ALA A 227 7.49 -17.97 9.55
N ASP A 228 7.22 -17.13 10.54
CA ASP A 228 7.55 -15.70 10.52
C ASP A 228 9.08 -15.48 10.50
N TRP A 229 9.82 -16.27 11.30
CA TRP A 229 11.28 -16.24 11.33
C TRP A 229 11.90 -16.73 10.03
N LEU A 230 11.36 -17.81 9.44
CA LEU A 230 11.82 -18.32 8.15
C LEU A 230 11.63 -17.31 7.03
N VAL A 231 10.46 -16.67 6.96
CA VAL A 231 10.18 -15.62 5.97
C VAL A 231 11.12 -14.44 6.17
N LEU A 232 11.34 -14.00 7.41
CA LEU A 232 12.25 -12.90 7.71
C LEU A 232 13.69 -13.23 7.31
N LEU A 233 14.14 -14.46 7.58
CA LEU A 233 15.47 -14.95 7.14
C LEU A 233 15.60 -14.88 5.62
N ILE A 234 14.60 -15.39 4.87
CA ILE A 234 14.60 -15.36 3.40
C ILE A 234 14.66 -13.92 2.90
N VAL A 235 13.87 -13.02 3.47
CA VAL A 235 13.87 -11.60 3.10
C VAL A 235 15.23 -10.95 3.32
N VAL A 236 15.88 -11.24 4.46
CA VAL A 236 17.23 -10.72 4.78
C VAL A 236 18.26 -11.30 3.82
N LEU A 237 18.20 -12.60 3.52
CA LEU A 237 19.11 -13.24 2.56
C LEU A 237 18.97 -12.65 1.15
N VAL A 238 17.74 -12.44 0.68
CA VAL A 238 17.48 -11.80 -0.62
C VAL A 238 18.02 -10.38 -0.62
N ALA A 239 17.76 -9.60 0.42
CA ALA A 239 18.28 -8.24 0.54
C ALA A 239 19.80 -8.19 0.55
N ALA A 240 20.45 -9.09 1.29
CA ALA A 240 21.91 -9.21 1.34
C ALA A 240 22.49 -9.65 -0.02
N GLY A 241 21.86 -10.62 -0.69
CA GLY A 241 22.26 -11.05 -2.03
C GLY A 241 22.21 -9.93 -3.06
N VAL A 242 21.11 -9.16 -3.06
CA VAL A 242 20.96 -7.99 -3.94
C VAL A 242 21.99 -6.90 -3.60
N ALA A 243 22.19 -6.61 -2.32
CA ALA A 243 23.18 -5.64 -1.89
C ALA A 243 24.60 -6.06 -2.32
N ALA A 244 24.94 -7.33 -2.23
CA ALA A 244 26.21 -7.88 -2.70
C ALA A 244 26.35 -7.73 -4.22
N MET A 245 25.30 -8.03 -5.01
CA MET A 245 25.33 -7.86 -6.47
C MET A 245 25.54 -6.39 -6.86
N VAL A 246 24.85 -5.46 -6.20
CA VAL A 246 25.03 -4.02 -6.41
C VAL A 246 26.45 -3.59 -6.06
N ALA A 247 27.02 -4.09 -4.95
CA ALA A 247 28.39 -3.78 -4.54
C ALA A 247 29.46 -4.33 -5.50
N LEU A 248 29.16 -5.45 -6.18
CA LEU A 248 30.02 -6.05 -7.20
C LEU A 248 29.88 -5.41 -8.59
N GLY A 249 28.96 -4.43 -8.75
CA GLY A 249 28.77 -3.68 -9.98
C GLY A 249 27.96 -4.40 -11.06
N TRP A 250 27.13 -5.38 -10.66
CA TRP A 250 26.23 -6.12 -11.55
C TRP A 250 24.87 -5.44 -11.70
#